data_b9bc57a3fc70dd09e697d2d0b0eb56c0
#
_entry.id   b9bc57a3fc70dd09e697d2d0b0eb56c0
#
_cell.length_a   1.000
_cell.length_b   1.000
_cell.length_c   1.000
_cell.angle_alpha   90.00
_cell.angle_beta   90.00
_cell.angle_gamma   90.00
#
_symmetry.space_group_name_H-M   'P 1'
#
loop_
_entity.id
_entity.type
_entity.pdbx_description
1 polymer ?
#
loop_
_entity_poly.entity_id
_entity_poly.type
_entity_poly.pdbx_seq_one_letter_code
_entity_poly.pdbx_strand_id
1 'polypeptide(L)'
;MRQIGKLTRRLFLKGGVWTAVLFFWNLFRSPQKVWAVDSFSGTDFVGKTREEKHRSFYINFWKPMRRINAETWTLKISGLCESPTTFTLTELKNFRTQSQSSRLKCVECWSARAEWSGFSIKELEQVIRPKASARGVVFHCGDEYKEYLSREALAQDRVLLVHSMNGKPLSDEHGFPLRLIAPSKYGYKNPKAILEMEYVAEQQVGTWSKIGPYSPDGTILPGWDHPLEYNKQARRISGGEIPY
;
A
#
# COMPACT_ATOMS: atom_id res chain seq x y z
N MET A 1 -28.94 -9.51 -68.66
CA MET A 1 -29.50 -10.12 -67.44
C MET A 1 -28.35 -10.71 -66.61
N ARG A 2 -28.00 -10.08 -65.51
CA ARG A 2 -26.93 -10.54 -64.61
C ARG A 2 -27.53 -11.52 -63.58
N GLN A 3 -26.99 -12.72 -63.54
CA GLN A 3 -27.34 -13.67 -62.48
C GLN A 3 -26.69 -13.23 -61.16
N ILE A 4 -27.53 -12.98 -60.14
CA ILE A 4 -27.08 -12.75 -58.78
C ILE A 4 -26.92 -14.14 -58.13
N GLY A 5 -25.67 -14.50 -57.86
CA GLY A 5 -25.30 -15.75 -57.21
C GLY A 5 -25.90 -15.84 -55.81
N LYS A 6 -26.61 -16.90 -55.54
CA LYS A 6 -27.17 -17.25 -54.23
C LYS A 6 -26.01 -17.47 -53.22
N LEU A 7 -25.80 -16.53 -52.29
CA LEU A 7 -24.97 -16.77 -51.13
C LEU A 7 -25.62 -17.90 -50.29
N THR A 8 -24.95 -19.02 -50.20
CA THR A 8 -25.43 -20.19 -49.47
C THR A 8 -25.40 -19.94 -47.96
N ARG A 9 -26.50 -20.30 -47.28
CA ARG A 9 -26.69 -20.25 -45.81
C ARG A 9 -25.48 -20.78 -45.02
N ARG A 10 -24.67 -21.68 -45.60
CA ARG A 10 -23.48 -22.25 -44.99
C ARG A 10 -22.30 -21.25 -44.82
N LEU A 11 -22.16 -20.28 -45.74
CA LEU A 11 -21.12 -19.25 -45.60
C LEU A 11 -21.47 -18.24 -44.54
N PHE A 12 -22.75 -17.92 -44.37
CA PHE A 12 -23.19 -16.96 -43.33
C PHE A 12 -23.03 -17.54 -41.92
N LEU A 13 -23.29 -18.83 -41.73
CA LEU A 13 -23.12 -19.53 -40.46
C LEU A 13 -21.65 -19.70 -40.07
N LYS A 14 -20.73 -19.91 -41.05
CA LYS A 14 -19.29 -20.00 -40.75
C LYS A 14 -18.68 -18.64 -40.39
N GLY A 15 -19.08 -17.56 -41.04
CA GLY A 15 -18.64 -16.21 -40.72
C GLY A 15 -19.14 -15.74 -39.33
N GLY A 16 -20.41 -16.05 -39.01
CA GLY A 16 -21.03 -15.68 -37.74
C GLY A 16 -20.40 -16.40 -36.51
N VAL A 17 -20.01 -17.67 -36.68
CA VAL A 17 -19.39 -18.45 -35.61
C VAL A 17 -17.97 -17.93 -35.29
N TRP A 18 -17.19 -17.57 -36.29
CA TRP A 18 -15.86 -17.02 -36.07
C TRP A 18 -15.88 -15.61 -35.43
N THR A 19 -16.81 -14.77 -35.84
CA THR A 19 -16.97 -13.44 -35.19
C THR A 19 -17.49 -13.58 -33.76
N ALA A 20 -18.37 -14.50 -33.47
CA ALA A 20 -18.81 -14.76 -32.10
C ALA A 20 -17.70 -15.33 -31.22
N VAL A 21 -16.88 -16.26 -31.74
CA VAL A 21 -15.76 -16.84 -31.00
C VAL A 21 -14.68 -15.78 -30.70
N LEU A 22 -14.38 -14.89 -31.64
CA LEU A 22 -13.44 -13.79 -31.40
C LEU A 22 -14.00 -12.74 -30.42
N PHE A 23 -15.33 -12.51 -30.44
CA PHE A 23 -15.95 -11.60 -29.49
C PHE A 23 -16.00 -12.20 -28.08
N PHE A 24 -16.35 -13.48 -27.94
CA PHE A 24 -16.29 -14.20 -26.68
C PHE A 24 -14.85 -14.36 -26.15
N TRP A 25 -13.85 -14.58 -27.01
CA TRP A 25 -12.45 -14.65 -26.60
C TRP A 25 -11.93 -13.32 -26.03
N ASN A 26 -12.42 -12.19 -26.53
CA ASN A 26 -12.12 -10.87 -25.97
C ASN A 26 -12.90 -10.58 -24.67
N LEU A 27 -14.08 -11.20 -24.47
CA LEU A 27 -14.83 -11.09 -23.23
C LEU A 27 -14.23 -11.93 -22.08
N PHE A 28 -13.54 -13.03 -22.41
CA PHE A 28 -12.86 -13.90 -21.46
C PHE A 28 -11.34 -13.61 -21.32
N ARG A 29 -10.80 -12.72 -22.12
CA ARG A 29 -9.59 -12.04 -21.71
C ARG A 29 -10.01 -11.14 -20.54
N SER A 30 -9.89 -11.71 -19.32
CA SER A 30 -9.77 -10.85 -18.16
C SER A 30 -8.88 -9.69 -18.57
N PRO A 31 -9.26 -8.43 -18.31
CA PRO A 31 -8.33 -7.34 -18.52
C PRO A 31 -7.07 -7.78 -17.77
N GLN A 32 -6.05 -8.17 -18.51
CA GLN A 32 -4.74 -8.31 -17.91
C GLN A 32 -4.61 -6.98 -17.22
N LYS A 33 -4.56 -7.03 -15.92
CA LYS A 33 -4.33 -5.85 -15.10
C LYS A 33 -3.07 -5.27 -15.69
N VAL A 34 -3.22 -4.30 -16.57
CA VAL A 34 -2.15 -3.46 -17.07
C VAL A 34 -1.79 -2.57 -15.89
N TRP A 35 -1.26 -3.22 -14.87
CA TRP A 35 -0.67 -2.55 -13.73
C TRP A 35 0.68 -2.10 -14.20
N ALA A 36 0.65 -1.03 -14.92
CA ALA A 36 1.64 0.01 -14.94
C ALA A 36 3.11 -0.40 -15.00
N VAL A 37 3.46 -1.24 -15.95
CA VAL A 37 4.84 -1.36 -16.42
C VAL A 37 5.38 0.02 -16.81
N ASP A 38 4.53 0.91 -17.32
CA ASP A 38 4.94 2.23 -17.81
C ASP A 38 5.13 3.29 -16.73
N SER A 39 4.63 3.09 -15.50
CA SER A 39 4.79 4.06 -14.40
C SER A 39 6.10 3.89 -13.66
N PHE A 40 6.72 2.72 -13.77
CA PHE A 40 7.99 2.37 -13.15
C PHE A 40 8.92 1.81 -14.21
N SER A 41 9.50 2.65 -15.05
CA SER A 41 10.45 2.21 -16.05
C SER A 41 11.61 1.48 -15.37
N GLY A 42 11.68 0.17 -15.55
CA GLY A 42 12.77 -0.68 -15.08
C GLY A 42 12.54 -1.46 -13.80
N THR A 43 11.30 -1.53 -13.28
CA THR A 43 10.94 -2.42 -12.19
C THR A 43 9.85 -3.38 -12.63
N ASP A 44 10.13 -4.67 -12.59
CA ASP A 44 9.15 -5.73 -12.80
C ASP A 44 8.21 -5.81 -11.59
N PHE A 45 7.12 -5.01 -11.61
CA PHE A 45 6.06 -5.06 -10.62
C PHE A 45 5.16 -6.26 -10.86
N VAL A 46 5.70 -7.43 -10.70
CA VAL A 46 4.91 -8.64 -10.62
C VAL A 46 4.87 -9.06 -9.18
N GLY A 47 3.81 -8.76 -8.52
CA GLY A 47 3.30 -9.15 -7.21
C GLY A 47 4.11 -10.02 -6.23
N LYS A 48 5.32 -10.42 -6.53
CA LYS A 48 6.21 -11.17 -5.66
C LYS A 48 7.64 -10.74 -5.85
N THR A 49 8.20 -10.01 -4.90
CA THR A 49 9.65 -10.05 -4.74
C THR A 49 10.02 -11.31 -3.97
N ARG A 50 10.74 -12.23 -4.59
CA ARG A 50 11.43 -13.29 -3.89
C ARG A 50 12.73 -12.71 -3.34
N GLU A 51 12.77 -12.38 -2.09
CA GLU A 51 14.02 -12.39 -1.36
C GLU A 51 14.37 -13.86 -1.07
N GLU A 52 15.54 -14.31 -1.49
CA GLU A 52 15.93 -15.73 -1.71
C GLU A 52 15.83 -16.65 -0.52
N LYS A 53 15.55 -16.22 0.68
CA LYS A 53 15.59 -17.07 1.88
C LYS A 53 14.35 -17.03 2.77
N HIS A 54 13.43 -16.08 2.56
CA HIS A 54 12.26 -15.94 3.41
C HIS A 54 11.00 -15.74 2.58
N ARG A 55 9.84 -15.98 3.17
CA ARG A 55 8.55 -15.66 2.58
C ARG A 55 8.56 -14.19 2.14
N SER A 56 8.56 -13.98 0.85
CA SER A 56 8.75 -12.68 0.22
C SER A 56 7.61 -11.72 0.50
N PHE A 57 7.91 -10.43 0.49
CA PHE A 57 6.90 -9.39 0.47
C PHE A 57 6.09 -9.50 -0.82
N TYR A 58 4.77 -9.34 -0.70
CA TYR A 58 3.91 -9.03 -1.83
C TYR A 58 3.82 -7.52 -1.96
N ILE A 59 3.91 -7.04 -3.20
CA ILE A 59 3.88 -5.62 -3.50
C ILE A 59 2.56 -5.25 -4.12
N ASN A 60 1.84 -4.37 -3.43
CA ASN A 60 0.58 -3.81 -3.90
C ASN A 60 0.71 -2.29 -3.97
N PHE A 61 0.19 -1.71 -5.04
CA PHE A 61 -0.10 -0.29 -5.17
C PHE A 61 -1.58 -0.11 -5.39
N TRP A 62 -2.13 0.98 -4.87
CA TRP A 62 -3.53 1.32 -5.07
C TRP A 62 -3.80 1.73 -6.51
N LYS A 63 -2.93 2.61 -7.03
CA LYS A 63 -2.89 3.02 -8.42
C LYS A 63 -1.46 3.05 -8.92
N PRO A 64 -1.26 3.00 -10.25
CA PRO A 64 0.03 3.27 -10.83
C PRO A 64 0.54 4.65 -10.41
N MET A 65 1.80 4.72 -10.03
CA MET A 65 2.46 5.99 -9.71
C MET A 65 3.76 6.15 -10.49
N ARG A 66 4.17 7.39 -10.71
CA ARG A 66 5.49 7.68 -11.27
C ARG A 66 6.57 7.46 -10.21
N ARG A 67 7.77 7.10 -10.65
CA ARG A 67 8.94 7.04 -9.78
C ARG A 67 9.15 8.40 -9.11
N ILE A 68 9.37 8.38 -7.81
CA ILE A 68 9.62 9.57 -7.02
C ILE A 68 11.10 9.93 -7.14
N ASN A 69 11.40 11.17 -7.52
CA ASN A 69 12.76 11.70 -7.51
C ASN A 69 13.09 12.22 -6.10
N ALA A 70 14.13 11.67 -5.48
CA ALA A 70 14.58 12.05 -4.14
C ALA A 70 14.98 13.53 -4.02
N GLU A 71 15.53 14.10 -5.09
CA GLU A 71 16.04 15.49 -5.07
C GLU A 71 14.91 16.53 -5.02
N THR A 72 13.76 16.18 -5.59
CA THR A 72 12.59 17.08 -5.67
C THR A 72 11.47 16.70 -4.71
N TRP A 73 11.55 15.50 -4.11
CA TRP A 73 10.52 15.04 -3.19
C TRP A 73 10.59 15.80 -1.86
N THR A 74 9.42 16.12 -1.35
CA THR A 74 9.25 16.65 0.01
C THR A 74 8.09 15.95 0.71
N LEU A 75 8.22 15.78 2.02
CA LEU A 75 7.11 15.41 2.89
C LEU A 75 6.37 16.69 3.30
N LYS A 76 5.13 16.84 2.89
CA LYS A 76 4.29 17.93 3.32
C LYS A 76 3.62 17.59 4.66
N ILE A 77 3.66 18.49 5.61
CA ILE A 77 2.91 18.43 6.88
C ILE A 77 1.84 19.51 6.86
N SER A 78 0.59 19.10 7.08
CA SER A 78 -0.56 20.02 7.02
C SER A 78 -1.61 19.72 8.10
N GLY A 79 -2.70 20.48 8.08
CA GLY A 79 -3.83 20.32 8.99
C GLY A 79 -3.59 20.92 10.37
N LEU A 80 -4.01 20.24 11.41
CA LEU A 80 -4.03 20.72 12.78
C LEU A 80 -2.65 20.66 13.46
N CYS A 81 -1.70 21.44 12.99
CA CYS A 81 -0.39 21.66 13.62
C CYS A 81 -0.10 23.16 13.72
N GLU A 82 0.80 23.53 14.67
CA GLU A 82 1.20 24.92 14.84
C GLU A 82 2.16 25.38 13.75
N SER A 83 2.98 24.47 13.26
CA SER A 83 4.02 24.74 12.26
C SER A 83 3.87 23.84 11.03
N PRO A 84 2.85 24.08 10.17
CA PRO A 84 2.77 23.41 8.88
C PRO A 84 4.03 23.69 8.07
N THR A 85 4.62 22.65 7.48
CA THR A 85 5.90 22.78 6.79
C THR A 85 6.10 21.65 5.77
N THR A 86 7.21 21.72 5.06
CA THR A 86 7.68 20.63 4.21
C THR A 86 9.08 20.23 4.63
N PHE A 87 9.40 18.95 4.53
CA PHE A 87 10.74 18.43 4.79
C PHE A 87 11.27 17.72 3.56
N THR A 88 12.49 18.01 3.20
CA THR A 88 13.25 17.21 2.24
C THR A 88 13.67 15.87 2.86
N LEU A 89 14.03 14.89 2.04
CA LEU A 89 14.54 13.61 2.54
C LEU A 89 15.82 13.79 3.39
N THR A 90 16.65 14.76 3.04
CA THR A 90 17.88 15.07 3.79
C THR A 90 17.55 15.59 5.18
N GLU A 91 16.60 16.50 5.31
CA GLU A 91 16.16 17.03 6.61
C GLU A 91 15.56 15.94 7.49
N LEU A 92 14.75 15.05 6.91
CA LEU A 92 14.17 13.92 7.65
C LEU A 92 15.24 12.95 8.17
N LYS A 93 16.34 12.76 7.44
CA LYS A 93 17.46 11.92 7.89
C LYS A 93 18.26 12.51 9.04
N ASN A 94 18.08 13.80 9.36
CA ASN A 94 18.70 14.43 10.53
C ASN A 94 17.97 14.11 11.84
N PHE A 95 16.75 13.59 11.80
CA PHE A 95 16.08 13.08 12.99
C PHE A 95 16.83 11.88 13.56
N ARG A 96 16.70 11.65 14.86
CA ARG A 96 17.35 10.52 15.53
C ARG A 96 16.94 9.20 14.90
N THR A 97 17.85 8.58 14.18
CA THR A 97 17.63 7.30 13.53
C THR A 97 17.47 6.18 14.55
N GLN A 98 16.46 5.35 14.35
CA GLN A 98 16.20 4.12 15.07
C GLN A 98 16.11 2.98 14.06
N SER A 99 16.57 1.79 14.48
CA SER A 99 16.48 0.57 13.67
C SER A 99 15.75 -0.52 14.44
N GLN A 100 14.93 -1.29 13.74
CA GLN A 100 14.24 -2.42 14.32
C GLN A 100 14.01 -3.53 13.31
N SER A 101 14.12 -4.76 13.77
CA SER A 101 13.61 -5.92 13.02
C SER A 101 12.16 -6.12 13.38
N SER A 102 11.27 -6.00 12.42
CA SER A 102 9.85 -6.26 12.64
C SER A 102 9.19 -6.87 11.42
N ARG A 103 8.07 -7.53 11.69
CA ARG A 103 7.25 -8.17 10.68
C ARG A 103 6.20 -7.20 10.15
N LEU A 104 5.99 -7.23 8.85
CA LEU A 104 4.81 -6.67 8.21
C LEU A 104 3.85 -7.83 7.90
N LYS A 105 2.64 -7.79 8.43
CA LYS A 105 1.60 -8.80 8.19
C LYS A 105 0.51 -8.24 7.29
N CYS A 106 0.20 -8.96 6.22
CA CYS A 106 -0.92 -8.63 5.34
C CYS A 106 -2.18 -9.42 5.72
N VAL A 107 -3.34 -8.84 5.42
CA VAL A 107 -4.64 -9.54 5.51
C VAL A 107 -4.76 -10.65 4.46
N GLU A 108 -3.96 -10.65 3.41
CA GLU A 108 -3.88 -11.69 2.37
C GLU A 108 -3.04 -12.91 2.79
N CYS A 109 -2.97 -13.20 4.10
CA CYS A 109 -2.33 -14.39 4.67
C CYS A 109 -0.83 -14.54 4.41
N TRP A 110 -0.11 -13.44 4.21
CA TRP A 110 1.34 -13.44 4.15
C TRP A 110 1.94 -12.50 5.20
N SER A 111 3.15 -12.77 5.58
CA SER A 111 3.96 -11.86 6.37
C SER A 111 5.43 -12.02 6.02
N ALA A 112 6.17 -10.93 6.10
CA ALA A 112 7.60 -10.92 5.90
C ALA A 112 8.27 -10.01 6.93
N ARG A 113 9.50 -10.34 7.30
CA ARG A 113 10.30 -9.60 8.27
C ARG A 113 11.44 -8.89 7.53
N ALA A 114 11.69 -7.67 7.95
CA ALA A 114 12.84 -6.90 7.51
C ALA A 114 13.43 -6.09 8.67
N GLU A 115 14.63 -5.60 8.49
CA GLU A 115 15.21 -4.54 9.30
C GLU A 115 14.80 -3.19 8.72
N TRP A 116 14.19 -2.36 9.54
CA TRP A 116 13.68 -1.05 9.17
C TRP A 116 14.43 0.04 9.90
N SER A 117 14.87 1.07 9.19
CA SER A 117 15.58 2.20 9.79
C SER A 117 14.92 3.52 9.40
N GLY A 118 14.73 4.37 10.37
CA GLY A 118 14.07 5.66 10.23
C GLY A 118 13.97 6.38 11.57
N PHE A 119 12.92 7.13 11.79
CA PHE A 119 12.74 7.96 13.00
C PHE A 119 11.32 7.81 13.54
N SER A 120 11.15 8.12 14.83
CA SER A 120 9.81 8.05 15.44
C SER A 120 8.99 9.28 15.08
N ILE A 121 7.65 9.10 15.04
CA ILE A 121 6.75 10.24 14.84
C ILE A 121 6.86 11.27 15.96
N LYS A 122 7.22 10.84 17.18
CA LYS A 122 7.43 11.73 18.31
C LYS A 122 8.52 12.79 18.02
N GLU A 123 9.59 12.42 17.30
CA GLU A 123 10.64 13.36 16.88
C GLU A 123 10.08 14.43 15.92
N LEU A 124 9.29 14.01 14.95
CA LEU A 124 8.63 14.94 14.02
C LEU A 124 7.64 15.87 14.74
N GLU A 125 6.84 15.33 15.66
CA GLU A 125 5.82 16.09 16.42
C GLU A 125 6.45 17.15 17.33
N GLN A 126 7.68 16.99 17.80
CA GLN A 126 8.39 18.03 18.55
C GLN A 126 8.61 19.29 17.70
N VAL A 127 8.81 19.13 16.40
CA VAL A 127 9.03 20.24 15.46
C VAL A 127 7.72 20.86 15.02
N ILE A 128 6.77 20.05 14.59
CA ILE A 128 5.52 20.54 13.97
C ILE A 128 4.44 20.94 14.98
N ARG A 129 4.53 20.46 16.21
CA ARG A 129 3.63 20.73 17.33
C ARG A 129 2.16 20.56 16.96
N PRO A 130 1.65 19.32 16.89
CA PRO A 130 0.24 19.08 16.61
C PRO A 130 -0.65 19.74 17.67
N LYS A 131 -1.71 20.39 17.23
CA LYS A 131 -2.70 20.99 18.14
C LYS A 131 -3.36 19.92 19.00
N ALA A 132 -3.82 20.28 20.18
CA ALA A 132 -4.51 19.36 21.09
C ALA A 132 -5.78 18.75 20.48
N SER A 133 -6.41 19.43 19.52
CA SER A 133 -7.57 18.94 18.77
C SER A 133 -7.22 17.89 17.72
N ALA A 134 -5.95 17.74 17.33
CA ALA A 134 -5.55 16.72 16.37
C ALA A 134 -5.63 15.32 17.00
N ARG A 135 -6.53 14.49 16.49
CA ARG A 135 -6.75 13.11 16.96
C ARG A 135 -6.01 12.06 16.13
N GLY A 136 -5.67 12.37 14.91
CA GLY A 136 -4.96 11.43 14.04
C GLY A 136 -4.31 12.11 12.85
N VAL A 137 -3.73 11.26 12.00
CA VAL A 137 -3.04 11.67 10.79
C VAL A 137 -3.60 10.91 9.61
N VAL A 138 -3.94 11.62 8.55
CA VAL A 138 -4.20 11.06 7.23
C VAL A 138 -2.91 11.10 6.43
N PHE A 139 -2.45 9.94 6.00
CA PHE A 139 -1.31 9.78 5.11
C PHE A 139 -1.79 9.78 3.68
N HIS A 140 -1.24 10.64 2.84
CA HIS A 140 -1.48 10.69 1.41
C HIS A 140 -0.24 10.14 0.69
N CYS A 141 -0.43 9.13 -0.16
CA CYS A 141 0.65 8.40 -0.82
C CYS A 141 0.72 8.70 -2.31
N GLY A 142 1.87 8.40 -2.93
CA GLY A 142 2.12 8.68 -4.34
C GLY A 142 1.23 7.90 -5.32
N ASP A 143 0.67 6.77 -4.90
CA ASP A 143 -0.29 5.94 -5.63
C ASP A 143 -1.76 6.32 -5.35
N GLU A 144 -2.01 7.49 -4.79
CA GLU A 144 -3.30 7.98 -4.32
C GLU A 144 -3.90 7.16 -3.16
N TYR A 145 -3.14 6.25 -2.57
CA TYR A 145 -3.56 5.56 -1.35
C TYR A 145 -3.68 6.56 -0.21
N LYS A 146 -4.75 6.45 0.58
CA LYS A 146 -4.96 7.25 1.78
C LYS A 146 -5.22 6.34 2.96
N GLU A 147 -4.52 6.60 4.05
CA GLU A 147 -4.71 5.85 5.28
C GLU A 147 -4.71 6.77 6.49
N TYR A 148 -5.58 6.46 7.45
CA TYR A 148 -5.68 7.16 8.72
C TYR A 148 -5.13 6.30 9.85
N LEU A 149 -4.33 6.90 10.72
CA LEU A 149 -3.99 6.34 12.03
C LEU A 149 -4.22 7.39 13.12
N SER A 150 -4.74 6.92 14.28
CA SER A 150 -4.84 7.81 15.44
C SER A 150 -3.46 8.19 15.97
N ARG A 151 -3.33 9.36 16.57
CA ARG A 151 -2.08 9.78 17.23
C ARG A 151 -1.66 8.82 18.34
N GLU A 152 -2.63 8.23 19.04
CA GLU A 152 -2.37 7.19 20.03
C GLU A 152 -1.67 5.96 19.40
N ALA A 153 -2.18 5.49 18.27
CA ALA A 153 -1.54 4.39 17.54
C ALA A 153 -0.12 4.76 17.03
N LEU A 154 0.03 5.99 16.54
CA LEU A 154 1.30 6.51 16.05
C LEU A 154 2.33 6.76 17.16
N ALA A 155 1.89 7.03 18.39
CA ALA A 155 2.76 7.24 19.54
C ALA A 155 3.27 5.93 20.17
N GLN A 156 2.79 4.76 19.72
CA GLN A 156 3.26 3.48 20.22
C GLN A 156 4.75 3.27 19.93
N ASP A 157 5.42 2.57 20.81
CA ASP A 157 6.80 2.16 20.59
C ASP A 157 6.90 1.29 19.32
N ARG A 158 8.02 1.40 18.63
CA ARG A 158 8.31 0.70 17.37
C ARG A 158 7.46 1.15 16.16
N VAL A 159 6.68 2.22 16.28
CA VAL A 159 6.08 2.90 15.12
C VAL A 159 7.07 3.91 14.57
N LEU A 160 7.54 3.68 13.34
CA LEU A 160 8.59 4.47 12.71
C LEU A 160 8.16 4.96 11.32
N LEU A 161 8.56 6.18 11.00
CA LEU A 161 8.69 6.65 9.62
C LEU A 161 10.05 6.20 9.12
N VAL A 162 10.09 5.27 8.17
CA VAL A 162 11.34 4.64 7.72
C VAL A 162 11.71 5.06 6.31
N HIS A 163 13.00 5.23 6.08
CA HIS A 163 13.60 5.56 4.79
C HIS A 163 14.57 4.48 4.29
N SER A 164 14.81 3.44 5.11
CA SER A 164 15.74 2.36 4.76
C SER A 164 15.17 1.00 5.19
N MET A 165 15.53 -0.03 4.41
CA MET A 165 15.17 -1.42 4.64
C MET A 165 16.40 -2.30 4.41
N ASN A 166 16.71 -3.19 5.36
CA ASN A 166 17.86 -4.11 5.30
C ASN A 166 19.19 -3.39 4.98
N GLY A 167 19.41 -2.24 5.64
CA GLY A 167 20.65 -1.43 5.52
C GLY A 167 20.77 -0.64 4.20
N LYS A 168 19.74 -0.62 3.35
CA LYS A 168 19.72 0.10 2.08
C LYS A 168 18.57 1.11 2.06
N PRO A 169 18.63 2.18 1.25
CA PRO A 169 17.47 3.02 0.99
C PRO A 169 16.29 2.16 0.52
N LEU A 170 15.07 2.58 0.83
CA LEU A 170 13.87 1.92 0.32
C LEU A 170 13.92 1.85 -1.21
N SER A 171 13.49 0.72 -1.79
CA SER A 171 13.18 0.67 -3.20
C SER A 171 11.78 1.26 -3.47
N ASP A 172 11.49 1.57 -4.74
CA ASP A 172 10.17 2.09 -5.12
C ASP A 172 9.04 1.15 -4.69
N GLU A 173 9.25 -0.18 -4.83
CA GLU A 173 8.31 -1.24 -4.43
C GLU A 173 7.99 -1.19 -2.95
N HIS A 174 9.01 -0.93 -2.13
CA HIS A 174 8.90 -0.86 -0.69
C HIS A 174 8.48 0.52 -0.17
N GLY A 175 8.23 1.48 -1.09
CA GLY A 175 7.65 2.77 -0.76
C GLY A 175 8.67 3.89 -0.57
N PHE A 176 9.73 3.90 -1.40
CA PHE A 176 10.65 5.03 -1.50
C PHE A 176 9.88 6.35 -1.67
N PRO A 177 10.28 7.47 -1.06
CA PRO A 177 11.44 7.57 -0.18
C PRO A 177 11.10 7.40 1.32
N LEU A 178 9.82 7.36 1.69
CA LEU A 178 9.35 7.29 3.07
C LEU A 178 8.11 6.42 3.20
N ARG A 179 8.11 5.56 4.21
CA ARG A 179 6.94 4.77 4.59
C ARG A 179 6.73 4.71 6.09
N LEU A 180 5.53 4.36 6.51
CA LEU A 180 5.25 4.00 7.89
C LEU A 180 5.47 2.51 8.12
N ILE A 181 6.03 2.17 9.27
CA ILE A 181 6.04 0.83 9.86
C ILE A 181 5.39 0.89 11.22
N ALA A 182 4.26 0.24 11.36
CA ALA A 182 3.50 0.06 12.59
C ALA A 182 3.32 -1.45 12.81
N PRO A 183 4.20 -2.14 13.55
CA PRO A 183 4.23 -3.60 13.61
C PRO A 183 2.96 -4.23 14.20
N SER A 184 2.24 -3.52 15.06
CA SER A 184 0.97 -3.95 15.64
C SER A 184 -0.23 -3.85 14.70
N LYS A 185 -0.02 -3.30 13.49
CA LYS A 185 -1.08 -3.07 12.51
C LYS A 185 -0.88 -3.90 11.26
N TYR A 186 -1.98 -4.32 10.63
CA TYR A 186 -1.93 -4.97 9.33
C TYR A 186 -1.29 -4.08 8.27
N GLY A 187 -0.78 -4.70 7.20
CA GLY A 187 -0.02 -4.05 6.13
C GLY A 187 -0.73 -2.86 5.50
N TYR A 188 -2.05 -2.89 5.36
CA TYR A 188 -2.81 -1.76 4.83
C TYR A 188 -2.78 -0.51 5.72
N LYS A 189 -2.48 -0.66 7.01
CA LYS A 189 -2.25 0.46 7.94
C LYS A 189 -0.80 0.96 7.92
N ASN A 190 0.02 0.48 7.00
CA ASN A 190 1.42 0.86 6.84
C ASN A 190 1.62 1.58 5.50
N PRO A 191 1.13 2.84 5.34
CA PRO A 191 1.24 3.60 4.11
C PRO A 191 2.69 3.73 3.64
N LYS A 192 2.89 3.75 2.32
CA LYS A 192 4.20 3.81 1.67
C LYS A 192 4.22 4.87 0.57
N ALA A 193 5.43 5.32 0.18
CA ALA A 193 5.59 6.44 -0.75
C ALA A 193 4.79 7.67 -0.29
N ILE A 194 4.97 8.04 0.97
CA ILE A 194 4.20 9.09 1.63
C ILE A 194 4.60 10.45 1.03
N LEU A 195 3.60 11.25 0.65
CA LEU A 195 3.77 12.62 0.15
C LEU A 195 3.32 13.66 1.17
N GLU A 196 2.28 13.33 1.95
CA GLU A 196 1.72 14.27 2.91
C GLU A 196 1.23 13.56 4.17
N MET A 197 1.39 14.18 5.30
CA MET A 197 0.79 13.84 6.58
C MET A 197 -0.11 14.99 7.03
N GLU A 198 -1.42 14.77 7.00
CA GLU A 198 -2.44 15.74 7.37
C GLU A 198 -2.97 15.42 8.77
N TYR A 199 -2.75 16.32 9.71
CA TYR A 199 -3.25 16.19 11.09
C TYR A 199 -4.71 16.60 11.17
N VAL A 200 -5.60 15.71 11.66
CA VAL A 200 -7.04 15.90 11.62
C VAL A 200 -7.69 15.68 13.01
N ALA A 201 -8.82 16.34 13.25
CA ALA A 201 -9.58 16.18 14.49
C ALA A 201 -10.45 14.91 14.48
N GLU A 202 -10.94 14.51 13.31
CA GLU A 202 -11.91 13.43 13.20
C GLU A 202 -11.24 12.16 12.66
N GLN A 203 -11.72 11.02 13.13
CA GLN A 203 -11.32 9.73 12.60
C GLN A 203 -11.76 9.61 11.15
N GLN A 204 -10.83 9.20 10.30
CA GLN A 204 -11.07 8.92 8.88
C GLN A 204 -11.04 7.42 8.61
N VAL A 205 -11.67 7.00 7.53
CA VAL A 205 -11.60 5.63 7.04
C VAL A 205 -10.60 5.57 5.90
N GLY A 206 -9.61 4.69 6.01
CA GLY A 206 -8.60 4.48 4.97
C GLY A 206 -9.18 3.85 3.70
N THR A 207 -8.43 3.97 2.61
CA THR A 207 -8.85 3.48 1.28
C THR A 207 -9.22 2.00 1.30
N TRP A 208 -8.39 1.16 1.93
CA TRP A 208 -8.62 -0.28 1.96
C TRP A 208 -9.86 -0.67 2.76
N SER A 209 -10.07 0.00 3.89
CA SER A 209 -11.25 -0.23 4.74
C SER A 209 -12.57 0.25 4.12
N LYS A 210 -12.51 1.15 3.13
CA LYS A 210 -13.71 1.59 2.38
C LYS A 210 -14.21 0.57 1.37
N ILE A 211 -13.33 -0.30 0.87
CA ILE A 211 -13.65 -1.21 -0.23
C ILE A 211 -13.83 -2.66 0.20
N GLY A 212 -13.49 -2.99 1.43
CA GLY A 212 -13.55 -4.38 1.92
C GLY A 212 -13.90 -4.48 3.40
N PRO A 213 -13.96 -5.71 3.92
CA PRO A 213 -14.37 -6.00 5.30
C PRO A 213 -13.26 -5.72 6.33
N TYR A 214 -12.35 -4.81 6.01
CA TYR A 214 -11.16 -4.55 6.82
C TYR A 214 -11.43 -3.51 7.88
N SER A 215 -11.03 -3.79 9.11
CA SER A 215 -11.20 -2.87 10.24
C SER A 215 -10.52 -1.52 9.98
N PRO A 216 -11.19 -0.39 10.21
CA PRO A 216 -10.55 0.91 10.16
C PRO A 216 -9.38 1.07 11.15
N ASP A 217 -9.40 0.32 12.25
CA ASP A 217 -8.30 0.30 13.22
C ASP A 217 -7.11 -0.58 12.76
N GLY A 218 -7.38 -1.73 12.19
CA GLY A 218 -6.39 -2.65 11.63
C GLY A 218 -5.39 -3.23 12.61
N THR A 219 -5.74 -3.33 13.88
CA THR A 219 -4.87 -3.98 14.88
C THR A 219 -4.82 -5.49 14.63
N ILE A 220 -3.61 -6.03 14.63
CA ILE A 220 -3.38 -7.47 14.56
C ILE A 220 -3.74 -8.07 15.91
N LEU A 221 -4.62 -9.06 15.88
CA LEU A 221 -4.94 -9.87 17.06
C LEU A 221 -4.06 -11.12 17.05
N PRO A 222 -3.10 -11.28 17.98
CA PRO A 222 -2.26 -12.45 18.05
C PRO A 222 -3.08 -13.74 18.18
N GLY A 223 -2.75 -14.74 17.39
CA GLY A 223 -3.48 -16.03 17.38
C GLY A 223 -4.76 -16.04 16.54
N TRP A 224 -5.05 -14.98 15.82
CA TRP A 224 -6.23 -14.91 14.97
C TRP A 224 -5.84 -14.66 13.51
N ASP A 225 -6.59 -15.30 12.60
CA ASP A 225 -6.52 -15.08 11.17
C ASP A 225 -7.65 -14.15 10.73
N HIS A 226 -7.30 -13.12 9.97
CA HIS A 226 -8.31 -12.18 9.46
C HIS A 226 -9.04 -12.80 8.27
N PRO A 227 -10.39 -12.74 8.20
CA PRO A 227 -11.11 -13.26 7.05
C PRO A 227 -10.78 -12.43 5.80
N LEU A 228 -10.47 -13.13 4.71
CA LEU A 228 -10.28 -12.53 3.39
C LEU A 228 -11.60 -12.24 2.67
N GLU A 229 -12.68 -12.87 3.11
CA GLU A 229 -13.97 -12.77 2.48
C GLU A 229 -14.94 -12.01 3.37
N TYR A 230 -15.74 -11.17 2.72
CA TYR A 230 -16.83 -10.47 3.39
C TYR A 230 -17.75 -11.49 4.08
N ASN A 231 -18.14 -11.24 5.32
CA ASN A 231 -18.98 -12.09 6.17
C ASN A 231 -18.35 -13.39 6.73
N LYS A 232 -17.08 -13.66 6.54
CA LYS A 232 -16.42 -14.72 7.30
C LYS A 232 -15.92 -14.19 8.63
N GLN A 233 -16.06 -15.00 9.67
CA GLN A 233 -15.51 -14.68 10.98
C GLN A 233 -14.00 -14.95 11.00
N ALA A 234 -13.26 -14.14 11.77
CA ALA A 234 -11.88 -14.43 12.08
C ALA A 234 -11.80 -15.79 12.78
N ARG A 235 -10.83 -16.61 12.42
CA ARG A 235 -10.59 -17.92 13.00
C ARG A 235 -9.35 -17.91 13.87
N ARG A 236 -9.36 -18.72 14.90
CA ARG A 236 -8.18 -18.91 15.74
C ARG A 236 -7.14 -19.76 15.01
N ILE A 237 -5.88 -19.34 15.07
CA ILE A 237 -4.74 -20.07 14.49
C ILE A 237 -4.11 -20.90 15.60
N SER A 238 -3.94 -22.20 15.36
CA SER A 238 -3.22 -23.08 16.30
C SER A 238 -1.74 -22.66 16.35
N GLY A 239 -1.20 -22.53 17.55
CA GLY A 239 0.19 -22.10 17.77
C GLY A 239 0.39 -20.58 17.91
N GLY A 240 -0.66 -19.79 17.67
CA GLY A 240 -0.62 -18.34 17.86
C GLY A 240 0.23 -17.57 16.86
N GLU A 241 0.20 -16.26 17.00
CA GLU A 241 1.05 -15.35 16.24
C GLU A 241 2.41 -15.18 16.94
N ILE A 242 3.47 -15.12 16.14
CA ILE A 242 4.79 -14.75 16.66
C ILE A 242 4.74 -13.26 17.03
N PRO A 243 5.24 -12.86 18.20
CA PRO A 243 5.34 -11.45 18.58
C PRO A 243 6.06 -10.60 17.52
N TYR A 244 5.67 -9.37 17.41
CA TYR A 244 6.19 -8.43 16.39
C TYR A 244 7.69 -8.19 16.50
#